data_4b3794786a0fc308280ae9cd3399fc09
#
_entry.id   4b3794786a0fc308280ae9cd3399fc09
#
_cell.length_a   1.000
_cell.length_b   1.000
_cell.length_c   1.000
_cell.angle_alpha   90.00
_cell.angle_beta   90.00
_cell.angle_gamma   90.00
#
_symmetry.space_group_name_H-M   'P 1'
#
loop_
_entity.id
_entity.type
_entity.pdbx_description
1 polymer ?
#
loop_
_entity_poly.entity_id
_entity_poly.type
_entity_poly.pdbx_seq_one_letter_code
_entity_poly.pdbx_strand_id
1 'polypeptide(L)'
;MRLKLNFLLYENRAKHQAANFWLALFIVLQLVAVSLAATVEASQDHSHPTPDASDHESNQTHNEHVTPSDQWRFMQDGVVFVTFNNQAKPRGETELISQNWWMGMASRAVGNETFTLRGMLSFEPLTMGGNGYSEIFQIGETYNEQPLTDRQHPHDFVMQLTAAWSRPLSPRTSITVAGGPVGEATLGPVAFMHRLSATENPFAALGHHTFDSTHIVKGIIATRLDHGPIAIEGSLFHGGEPDEDRWGISDVGALDSWATRVWLQPDTHWTFQASHGFLKKPEAFEPGNVRRTTASVSWLTESGARFTALTAGYGRNDKDHADSFSDAFFVEATRRFSPYVIYSRFEAVDVETELLLRTKTHTDSGHAEPNTVAALTVGVMRDLPQLGRFELGIGGDVTVHKVPAQLVTAYGSRPVSFKIFLRLRPPISSMGRMRNGTMMQPMREHQ
;
A
#
# COMPACT_ATOMS: atom_id res chain seq x y z
N MET A 1 -3.34 41.53 -18.77
CA MET A 1 -2.18 40.62 -18.84
C MET A 1 -2.33 39.41 -17.93
N ARG A 2 -2.73 39.55 -16.66
CA ARG A 2 -2.94 38.39 -15.71
C ARG A 2 -4.02 37.39 -16.16
N LEU A 3 -5.14 37.83 -16.75
CA LEU A 3 -6.19 36.91 -17.24
C LEU A 3 -5.75 36.02 -18.41
N LYS A 4 -4.91 36.48 -19.33
CA LYS A 4 -4.36 35.67 -20.42
C LYS A 4 -3.33 34.63 -19.91
N LEU A 5 -2.57 34.97 -18.88
CA LEU A 5 -1.60 34.05 -18.28
C LEU A 5 -2.30 32.91 -17.54
N ASN A 6 -3.36 33.21 -16.79
CA ASN A 6 -4.17 32.21 -16.11
C ASN A 6 -4.90 31.28 -17.08
N PHE A 7 -5.36 31.79 -18.23
CA PHE A 7 -6.00 30.96 -19.25
C PHE A 7 -4.99 30.01 -19.93
N LEU A 8 -3.78 30.49 -20.24
CA LEU A 8 -2.69 29.65 -20.78
C LEU A 8 -2.19 28.61 -19.80
N LEU A 9 -2.13 28.91 -18.51
CA LEU A 9 -1.78 27.96 -17.48
C LEU A 9 -2.86 26.90 -17.29
N TYR A 10 -4.14 27.27 -17.37
CA TYR A 10 -5.26 26.34 -17.33
C TYR A 10 -5.30 25.43 -18.57
N GLU A 11 -5.07 25.96 -19.74
CA GLU A 11 -5.03 25.20 -20.99
C GLU A 11 -3.83 24.23 -21.04
N ASN A 12 -2.67 24.61 -20.51
CA ASN A 12 -1.53 23.73 -20.37
C ASN A 12 -1.78 22.61 -19.33
N ARG A 13 -2.41 22.93 -18.19
CA ARG A 13 -2.81 21.90 -17.20
C ARG A 13 -3.79 20.90 -17.80
N ALA A 14 -4.80 21.35 -18.52
CA ALA A 14 -5.77 20.47 -19.18
C ALA A 14 -5.11 19.57 -20.25
N LYS A 15 -4.15 20.09 -21.02
CA LYS A 15 -3.36 19.29 -21.98
C LYS A 15 -2.46 18.27 -21.31
N HIS A 16 -1.81 18.61 -20.18
CA HIS A 16 -1.03 17.66 -19.40
C HIS A 16 -1.91 16.58 -18.76
N GLN A 17 -3.06 16.93 -18.23
CA GLN A 17 -4.02 15.97 -17.69
C GLN A 17 -4.55 15.01 -18.75
N ALA A 18 -4.88 15.51 -19.95
CA ALA A 18 -5.28 14.67 -21.06
C ALA A 18 -4.14 13.74 -21.54
N ALA A 19 -2.91 14.26 -21.62
CA ALA A 19 -1.74 13.46 -21.97
C ALA A 19 -1.49 12.34 -20.93
N ASN A 20 -1.59 12.66 -19.64
CA ASN A 20 -1.43 11.70 -18.56
C ASN A 20 -2.55 10.64 -18.59
N PHE A 21 -3.78 11.01 -18.92
CA PHE A 21 -4.89 10.07 -19.10
C PHE A 21 -4.60 9.06 -20.23
N TRP A 22 -4.19 9.54 -21.40
CA TRP A 22 -3.86 8.67 -22.54
C TRP A 22 -2.65 7.81 -22.25
N LEU A 23 -1.69 8.31 -21.49
CA LEU A 23 -0.52 7.56 -21.08
C LEU A 23 -0.88 6.48 -20.04
N ALA A 24 -1.75 6.78 -19.06
CA ALA A 24 -2.29 5.80 -18.13
C ALA A 24 -3.04 4.68 -18.87
N LEU A 25 -3.86 5.04 -19.85
CA LEU A 25 -4.58 4.09 -20.70
C LEU A 25 -3.62 3.24 -21.53
N PHE A 26 -2.54 3.83 -22.08
CA PHE A 26 -1.50 3.12 -22.83
C PHE A 26 -0.74 2.13 -21.93
N ILE A 27 -0.39 2.52 -20.70
CA ILE A 27 0.27 1.66 -19.72
C ILE A 27 -0.64 0.49 -19.33
N VAL A 28 -1.92 0.74 -19.09
CA VAL A 28 -2.92 -0.30 -18.86
C VAL A 28 -2.96 -1.29 -20.02
N LEU A 29 -2.96 -0.82 -21.26
CA LEU A 29 -2.95 -1.65 -22.45
C LEU A 29 -1.63 -2.46 -22.58
N GLN A 30 -0.48 -1.90 -22.18
CA GLN A 30 0.80 -2.61 -22.18
C GLN A 30 0.85 -3.68 -21.08
N LEU A 31 0.36 -3.41 -19.88
CA LEU A 31 0.23 -4.40 -18.80
C LEU A 31 -0.69 -5.56 -19.24
N VAL A 32 -1.77 -5.27 -19.98
CA VAL A 32 -2.64 -6.26 -20.61
C VAL A 32 -1.84 -7.11 -21.63
N ALA A 33 -1.03 -6.49 -22.48
CA ALA A 33 -0.24 -7.18 -23.48
C ALA A 33 0.84 -8.10 -22.90
N VAL A 34 1.56 -7.62 -21.86
CA VAL A 34 2.58 -8.41 -21.14
C VAL A 34 1.96 -9.60 -20.42
N SER A 35 0.79 -9.42 -19.80
CA SER A 35 0.07 -10.52 -19.15
C SER A 35 -0.44 -11.56 -20.14
N LEU A 36 -0.80 -11.15 -21.36
CA LEU A 36 -1.18 -12.06 -22.44
C LEU A 36 0.02 -12.87 -22.96
N ALA A 37 1.19 -12.26 -23.10
CA ALA A 37 2.40 -12.93 -23.55
C ALA A 37 2.88 -14.02 -22.56
N ALA A 38 2.91 -13.69 -21.26
CA ALA A 38 3.32 -14.63 -20.21
C ALA A 38 2.39 -15.86 -20.08
N THR A 39 1.13 -15.76 -20.52
CA THR A 39 0.17 -16.88 -20.47
C THR A 39 0.18 -17.76 -21.73
N VAL A 40 0.69 -17.27 -22.84
CA VAL A 40 0.86 -18.08 -24.06
C VAL A 40 2.00 -19.10 -23.90
N GLU A 41 3.10 -18.72 -23.24
CA GLU A 41 4.21 -19.64 -22.94
C GLU A 41 3.82 -20.75 -21.94
N ALA A 42 2.99 -20.43 -20.93
CA ALA A 42 2.52 -21.42 -19.95
C ALA A 42 1.49 -22.41 -20.51
N SER A 43 0.86 -22.11 -21.64
CA SER A 43 -0.20 -22.95 -22.26
C SER A 43 0.32 -23.94 -23.30
N GLN A 44 1.58 -23.87 -23.70
CA GLN A 44 2.13 -24.75 -24.75
C GLN A 44 2.72 -26.07 -24.26
N ASP A 45 2.76 -26.30 -22.92
CA ASP A 45 3.46 -27.47 -22.35
C ASP A 45 2.54 -28.59 -21.82
N HIS A 46 1.26 -28.64 -22.21
CA HIS A 46 0.33 -29.70 -21.79
C HIS A 46 -0.36 -30.36 -22.97
N SER A 47 0.41 -31.04 -23.81
CA SER A 47 -0.09 -32.14 -24.67
C SER A 47 0.32 -33.49 -24.06
N HIS A 48 -0.47 -34.05 -23.16
CA HIS A 48 -0.36 -35.43 -22.75
C HIS A 48 -1.12 -36.33 -23.73
N PRO A 49 -0.51 -37.44 -24.18
CA PRO A 49 -1.23 -38.49 -24.91
C PRO A 49 -2.12 -39.26 -23.92
N THR A 50 -3.35 -39.51 -24.32
CA THR A 50 -4.30 -40.39 -23.61
C THR A 50 -3.77 -41.82 -23.55
N PRO A 51 -3.72 -42.47 -22.38
CA PRO A 51 -3.53 -43.93 -22.33
C PRO A 51 -4.89 -44.66 -22.40
N ASP A 52 -4.90 -45.70 -23.19
CA ASP A 52 -5.97 -46.67 -23.28
C ASP A 52 -6.28 -47.37 -21.96
N ALA A 53 -7.54 -47.67 -21.78
CA ALA A 53 -8.05 -48.37 -20.60
C ALA A 53 -7.69 -49.88 -20.67
N SER A 54 -7.04 -50.39 -19.63
CA SER A 54 -7.14 -51.78 -19.23
C SER A 54 -6.88 -51.94 -17.73
N ASP A 55 -7.79 -52.65 -17.09
CA ASP A 55 -7.89 -53.02 -15.68
C ASP A 55 -6.62 -53.53 -15.02
N HIS A 56 -6.38 -53.08 -13.79
CA HIS A 56 -6.04 -53.97 -12.65
C HIS A 56 -6.12 -53.23 -11.30
N GLU A 57 -7.01 -53.71 -10.46
CA GLU A 57 -7.04 -53.40 -9.00
C GLU A 57 -5.70 -53.73 -8.33
N SER A 58 -5.12 -52.77 -7.64
CA SER A 58 -4.29 -53.06 -6.45
C SER A 58 -4.34 -51.89 -5.50
N ASN A 59 -4.93 -52.17 -4.38
CA ASN A 59 -5.02 -51.34 -3.17
C ASN A 59 -3.60 -51.08 -2.63
N GLN A 60 -3.08 -49.88 -2.86
CA GLN A 60 -1.92 -49.35 -2.13
C GLN A 60 -2.24 -47.89 -1.73
N THR A 61 -2.42 -47.73 -0.41
CA THR A 61 -2.39 -46.43 0.24
C THR A 61 -1.01 -45.81 0.06
N HIS A 62 -0.81 -45.08 -1.04
CA HIS A 62 0.32 -44.20 -1.16
C HIS A 62 0.01 -42.89 -0.42
N ASN A 63 0.64 -42.70 0.73
CA ASN A 63 0.93 -41.40 1.27
C ASN A 63 1.85 -40.73 0.23
N GLU A 64 1.26 -40.02 -0.73
CA GLU A 64 2.01 -39.09 -1.57
C GLU A 64 2.54 -37.98 -0.66
N HIS A 65 3.77 -38.15 -0.21
CA HIS A 65 4.60 -37.00 0.16
C HIS A 65 4.73 -36.15 -1.11
N VAL A 66 3.92 -35.09 -1.21
CA VAL A 66 4.08 -34.07 -2.23
C VAL A 66 5.47 -33.46 -1.98
N THR A 67 6.46 -33.95 -2.72
CA THR A 67 7.79 -33.34 -2.76
C THR A 67 7.60 -31.91 -3.30
N PRO A 68 8.09 -30.86 -2.61
CA PRO A 68 8.00 -29.49 -3.10
C PRO A 68 8.58 -29.46 -4.52
N SER A 69 7.80 -29.02 -5.49
CA SER A 69 8.28 -28.95 -6.87
C SER A 69 9.45 -27.97 -6.93
N ASP A 70 10.59 -28.40 -7.45
CA ASP A 70 11.81 -27.59 -7.62
C ASP A 70 11.62 -26.51 -8.74
N GLN A 71 10.39 -26.26 -9.14
CA GLN A 71 10.02 -25.29 -10.17
C GLN A 71 9.72 -23.91 -9.56
N TRP A 72 9.97 -22.87 -10.34
CA TRP A 72 9.58 -21.52 -10.00
C TRP A 72 8.06 -21.38 -10.01
N ARG A 73 7.52 -20.82 -8.94
CA ARG A 73 6.11 -20.44 -8.81
C ARG A 73 6.00 -18.93 -8.86
N PHE A 74 5.05 -18.43 -9.65
CA PHE A 74 4.86 -17.00 -9.86
C PHE A 74 3.52 -16.56 -9.33
N MET A 75 3.50 -15.43 -8.63
CA MET A 75 2.32 -14.71 -8.22
C MET A 75 2.43 -13.27 -8.69
N GLN A 76 1.30 -12.69 -9.05
CA GLN A 76 1.19 -11.26 -9.31
C GLN A 76 -0.02 -10.69 -8.59
N ASP A 77 0.08 -9.42 -8.21
CA ASP A 77 -1.03 -8.61 -7.73
C ASP A 77 -0.86 -7.18 -8.23
N GLY A 78 -1.89 -6.37 -8.08
CA GLY A 78 -1.83 -4.97 -8.48
C GLY A 78 -3.21 -4.36 -8.67
N VAL A 79 -3.22 -3.07 -8.89
CA VAL A 79 -4.43 -2.31 -9.20
C VAL A 79 -4.08 -1.05 -9.98
N VAL A 80 -4.97 -0.66 -10.86
CA VAL A 80 -5.01 0.66 -11.49
C VAL A 80 -6.38 1.26 -11.18
N PHE A 81 -6.37 2.41 -10.56
CA PHE A 81 -7.54 3.27 -10.42
C PHE A 81 -7.42 4.44 -11.41
N VAL A 82 -8.50 4.78 -12.07
CA VAL A 82 -8.66 6.05 -12.78
C VAL A 82 -9.73 6.83 -12.03
N THR A 83 -9.32 7.88 -11.34
CA THR A 83 -10.12 8.55 -10.32
C THR A 83 -10.40 9.99 -10.70
N PHE A 84 -11.68 10.34 -10.83
CA PHE A 84 -12.12 11.72 -10.75
C PHE A 84 -12.21 12.11 -9.28
N ASN A 85 -11.30 12.98 -8.85
CA ASN A 85 -11.14 13.45 -7.49
C ASN A 85 -11.67 14.88 -7.35
N ASN A 86 -12.56 15.12 -6.40
CA ASN A 86 -13.04 16.44 -6.06
C ASN A 86 -12.89 16.67 -4.56
N GLN A 87 -11.84 17.37 -4.19
CA GLN A 87 -11.57 17.75 -2.81
C GLN A 87 -12.23 19.08 -2.45
N ALA A 88 -12.64 19.20 -1.19
CA ALA A 88 -13.38 20.35 -0.69
C ALA A 88 -12.60 21.66 -0.83
N LYS A 89 -13.25 22.68 -1.42
CA LYS A 89 -12.72 24.04 -1.51
C LYS A 89 -12.75 24.75 -0.13
N PRO A 90 -11.86 25.75 0.10
CA PRO A 90 -10.95 26.38 -0.86
C PRO A 90 -9.58 25.69 -1.01
N ARG A 91 -9.24 24.71 -0.15
CA ARG A 91 -7.91 24.08 -0.09
C ARG A 91 -7.76 22.91 -1.07
N GLY A 92 -8.85 22.19 -1.32
CA GLY A 92 -8.86 21.05 -2.22
C GLY A 92 -8.91 21.44 -3.71
N GLU A 93 -8.52 20.51 -4.57
CA GLU A 93 -8.55 20.64 -6.03
C GLU A 93 -9.51 19.63 -6.65
N THR A 94 -9.84 19.84 -7.92
CA THR A 94 -10.58 18.88 -8.76
C THR A 94 -9.65 18.42 -9.86
N GLU A 95 -9.43 17.12 -9.96
CA GLU A 95 -8.45 16.54 -10.88
C GLU A 95 -8.84 15.13 -11.33
N LEU A 96 -8.28 14.68 -12.44
CA LEU A 96 -8.32 13.30 -12.91
C LEU A 96 -6.92 12.71 -12.73
N ILE A 97 -6.83 11.61 -11.97
CA ILE A 97 -5.58 11.00 -11.54
C ILE A 97 -5.66 9.49 -11.68
N SER A 98 -4.51 8.82 -11.60
CA SER A 98 -4.47 7.37 -11.58
C SER A 98 -3.49 6.87 -10.52
N GLN A 99 -4.04 6.34 -9.43
CA GLN A 99 -3.27 5.54 -8.47
C GLN A 99 -3.06 4.16 -9.07
N ASN A 100 -1.83 3.68 -9.01
CA ASN A 100 -1.53 2.38 -9.60
C ASN A 100 -0.28 1.75 -8.99
N TRP A 101 -0.30 0.44 -8.91
CA TRP A 101 0.86 -0.36 -8.58
C TRP A 101 0.70 -1.78 -9.16
N TRP A 102 1.83 -2.41 -9.41
CA TRP A 102 1.91 -3.82 -9.79
C TRP A 102 3.04 -4.49 -9.02
N MET A 103 2.79 -5.71 -8.55
CA MET A 103 3.77 -6.53 -7.85
C MET A 103 3.87 -7.90 -8.50
N GLY A 104 5.12 -8.36 -8.68
CA GLY A 104 5.46 -9.71 -9.07
C GLY A 104 6.25 -10.41 -7.97
N MET A 105 5.94 -11.68 -7.73
CA MET A 105 6.70 -12.54 -6.85
C MET A 105 7.07 -13.83 -7.57
N ALA A 106 8.32 -14.27 -7.41
CA ALA A 106 8.83 -15.54 -7.90
C ALA A 106 9.39 -16.32 -6.70
N SER A 107 8.93 -17.54 -6.50
CA SER A 107 9.33 -18.39 -5.38
C SER A 107 9.74 -19.77 -5.87
N ARG A 108 10.81 -20.32 -5.26
CA ARG A 108 11.32 -21.65 -5.57
C ARG A 108 11.71 -22.39 -4.32
N ALA A 109 11.34 -23.67 -4.22
CA ALA A 109 11.84 -24.55 -3.18
C ALA A 109 13.29 -24.96 -3.50
N VAL A 110 14.16 -24.99 -2.49
CA VAL A 110 15.54 -25.43 -2.53
C VAL A 110 15.74 -26.39 -1.36
N GLY A 111 15.53 -27.68 -1.61
CA GLY A 111 15.41 -28.66 -0.54
C GLY A 111 14.17 -28.38 0.31
N ASN A 112 14.36 -28.21 1.64
CA ASN A 112 13.30 -27.80 2.56
C ASN A 112 13.22 -26.30 2.81
N GLU A 113 13.96 -25.51 2.07
CA GLU A 113 14.01 -24.06 2.16
C GLU A 113 13.25 -23.42 1.00
N THR A 114 12.93 -22.13 1.11
CA THR A 114 12.24 -21.39 0.05
C THR A 114 12.99 -20.09 -0.24
N PHE A 115 13.34 -19.89 -1.49
CA PHE A 115 13.86 -18.62 -1.98
C PHE A 115 12.76 -17.86 -2.70
N THR A 116 12.63 -16.56 -2.41
CA THR A 116 11.58 -15.69 -2.99
C THR A 116 12.21 -14.39 -3.46
N LEU A 117 11.89 -13.99 -4.68
CA LEU A 117 12.15 -12.65 -5.23
C LEU A 117 10.84 -11.88 -5.30
N ARG A 118 10.88 -10.58 -4.97
CA ARG A 118 9.73 -9.67 -5.06
C ARG A 118 10.15 -8.38 -5.73
N GLY A 119 9.32 -7.92 -6.67
CA GLY A 119 9.40 -6.61 -7.27
C GLY A 119 8.04 -5.93 -7.26
N MET A 120 7.99 -4.65 -6.91
CA MET A 120 6.79 -3.84 -6.95
C MET A 120 7.10 -2.51 -7.63
N LEU A 121 6.24 -2.11 -8.56
CA LEU A 121 6.40 -0.92 -9.38
C LEU A 121 5.14 -0.06 -9.32
N SER A 122 5.32 1.26 -9.43
CA SER A 122 4.23 2.22 -9.62
C SER A 122 4.54 3.20 -10.75
N PHE A 123 3.52 3.55 -11.53
CA PHE A 123 3.60 4.58 -12.55
C PHE A 123 2.92 5.90 -12.10
N GLU A 124 2.71 6.07 -10.81
CA GLU A 124 2.14 7.29 -10.24
C GLU A 124 2.93 8.55 -10.59
N PRO A 125 4.28 8.55 -10.61
CA PRO A 125 5.04 9.71 -11.03
C PRO A 125 4.68 10.21 -12.43
N LEU A 126 4.24 9.30 -13.30
CA LEU A 126 3.82 9.61 -14.67
C LEU A 126 2.35 10.03 -14.75
N THR A 127 1.49 9.43 -13.93
CA THR A 127 0.03 9.60 -14.00
C THR A 127 -0.52 10.71 -13.12
N MET A 128 0.25 11.15 -12.12
CA MET A 128 -0.11 12.25 -11.20
C MET A 128 0.91 13.39 -11.20
N GLY A 129 2.15 13.12 -11.66
CA GLY A 129 3.27 14.05 -11.53
C GLY A 129 3.91 14.01 -10.12
N GLY A 130 5.04 14.71 -9.95
CA GLY A 130 5.80 14.70 -8.69
C GLY A 130 5.07 15.33 -7.50
N ASN A 131 4.05 16.14 -7.74
CA ASN A 131 3.22 16.75 -6.68
C ASN A 131 2.04 15.89 -6.23
N GLY A 132 1.92 14.64 -6.72
CA GLY A 132 0.89 13.69 -6.32
C GLY A 132 -0.55 14.18 -6.56
N TYR A 133 -1.47 13.85 -5.67
CA TYR A 133 -2.88 14.18 -5.81
C TYR A 133 -3.43 14.97 -4.62
N SER A 134 -4.48 15.77 -4.86
CA SER A 134 -5.13 16.57 -3.83
C SER A 134 -5.86 15.68 -2.83
N GLU A 135 -5.51 15.85 -1.56
CA GLU A 135 -6.16 15.24 -0.40
C GLU A 135 -6.02 16.22 0.76
N ILE A 136 -7.11 16.90 1.13
CA ILE A 136 -7.07 17.92 2.18
C ILE A 136 -6.64 17.33 3.51
N PHE A 137 -5.85 18.08 4.27
CA PHE A 137 -5.21 17.71 5.54
C PHE A 137 -4.04 16.74 5.43
N GLN A 138 -3.77 16.16 4.25
CA GLN A 138 -2.59 15.34 4.07
C GLN A 138 -1.33 16.20 4.07
N ILE A 139 -0.33 15.74 4.79
CA ILE A 139 1.00 16.34 4.87
C ILE A 139 2.05 15.22 4.85
N GLY A 140 3.23 15.56 4.42
CA GLY A 140 4.40 14.67 4.34
C GLY A 140 5.09 14.82 3.00
N GLU A 141 6.39 14.53 3.02
CA GLU A 141 7.30 14.69 1.89
C GLU A 141 7.33 16.09 1.23
N THR A 142 7.99 16.20 0.12
CA THR A 142 8.30 17.47 -0.54
C THR A 142 8.08 17.42 -2.03
N TYR A 143 7.93 18.61 -2.61
CA TYR A 143 7.94 18.81 -4.04
C TYR A 143 8.50 20.19 -4.38
N ASN A 144 9.51 20.27 -5.26
CA ASN A 144 10.27 21.48 -5.58
C ASN A 144 10.83 22.16 -4.31
N GLU A 145 11.43 21.37 -3.43
CA GLU A 145 11.99 21.83 -2.16
C GLU A 145 11.00 22.56 -1.25
N GLN A 146 9.70 22.21 -1.35
CA GLN A 146 8.65 22.75 -0.51
C GLN A 146 7.81 21.62 0.08
N PRO A 147 7.36 21.74 1.34
CA PRO A 147 6.46 20.75 1.93
C PRO A 147 5.18 20.61 1.12
N LEU A 148 4.78 19.37 0.85
CA LEU A 148 3.46 19.07 0.31
C LEU A 148 2.42 19.22 1.43
N THR A 149 1.43 20.07 1.20
CA THR A 149 0.29 20.26 2.09
C THR A 149 -1.00 20.15 1.30
N ASP A 150 -2.01 19.47 1.85
CA ASP A 150 -3.27 19.13 1.19
C ASP A 150 -3.09 18.27 -0.06
N ARG A 151 -2.02 17.50 -0.09
CA ARG A 151 -1.70 16.58 -1.18
C ARG A 151 -0.99 15.35 -0.65
N GLN A 152 -1.34 14.20 -1.20
CA GLN A 152 -0.60 12.95 -1.04
C GLN A 152 0.45 12.86 -2.15
N HIS A 153 1.69 12.61 -1.78
CA HIS A 153 2.79 12.38 -2.72
C HIS A 153 2.57 11.10 -3.56
N PRO A 154 3.15 10.99 -4.77
CA PRO A 154 3.12 9.75 -5.54
C PRO A 154 4.10 8.73 -4.95
N HIS A 155 3.84 7.47 -5.15
CA HIS A 155 4.83 6.43 -4.89
C HIS A 155 6.00 6.52 -5.87
N ASP A 156 7.17 6.05 -5.44
CA ASP A 156 8.31 5.86 -6.33
C ASP A 156 8.03 4.80 -7.40
N PHE A 157 8.70 4.92 -8.55
CA PHE A 157 8.59 3.91 -9.61
C PHE A 157 8.94 2.51 -9.11
N VAL A 158 10.02 2.37 -8.33
CA VAL A 158 10.39 1.11 -7.68
C VAL A 158 9.95 1.17 -6.22
N MET A 159 8.84 0.51 -5.90
CA MET A 159 8.29 0.44 -4.54
C MET A 159 8.87 -0.71 -3.72
N GLN A 160 9.32 -1.79 -4.39
CA GLN A 160 9.98 -2.91 -3.75
C GLN A 160 10.91 -3.64 -4.72
N LEU A 161 12.08 -4.02 -4.23
CA LEU A 161 13.00 -4.94 -4.89
C LEU A 161 13.76 -5.70 -3.81
N THR A 162 13.33 -6.94 -3.51
CA THR A 162 13.83 -7.72 -2.38
C THR A 162 14.01 -9.19 -2.73
N ALA A 163 14.95 -9.82 -2.03
CA ALA A 163 15.10 -11.27 -1.99
C ALA A 163 14.86 -11.75 -0.54
N ALA A 164 14.24 -12.91 -0.39
CA ALA A 164 14.00 -13.53 0.89
C ALA A 164 14.36 -15.01 0.86
N TRP A 165 14.87 -15.49 1.98
CA TRP A 165 15.19 -16.89 2.22
C TRP A 165 14.46 -17.35 3.47
N SER A 166 13.64 -18.38 3.34
CA SER A 166 12.85 -18.96 4.44
C SER A 166 13.28 -20.39 4.70
N ARG A 167 13.50 -20.75 5.96
CA ARG A 167 13.91 -22.08 6.41
C ARG A 167 13.02 -22.58 7.55
N PRO A 168 12.39 -23.74 7.44
CA PRO A 168 11.75 -24.39 8.56
C PRO A 168 12.82 -24.92 9.53
N LEU A 169 12.70 -24.58 10.81
CA LEU A 169 13.56 -25.06 11.90
C LEU A 169 12.93 -26.26 12.63
N SER A 170 11.60 -26.30 12.65
CA SER A 170 10.78 -27.38 13.18
C SER A 170 9.40 -27.35 12.52
N PRO A 171 8.51 -28.34 12.76
CA PRO A 171 7.15 -28.32 12.20
C PRO A 171 6.32 -27.08 12.57
N ARG A 172 6.69 -26.35 13.63
CA ARG A 172 5.97 -25.16 14.10
C ARG A 172 6.81 -23.89 14.07
N THR A 173 8.06 -23.97 13.64
CA THR A 173 8.99 -22.82 13.69
C THR A 173 9.68 -22.65 12.36
N SER A 174 9.70 -21.43 11.84
CA SER A 174 10.48 -21.07 10.65
C SER A 174 11.19 -19.73 10.86
N ILE A 175 12.31 -19.56 10.19
CA ILE A 175 13.04 -18.30 10.10
C ILE A 175 13.04 -17.83 8.66
N THR A 176 12.84 -16.53 8.47
CA THR A 176 12.97 -15.84 7.18
C THR A 176 13.94 -14.70 7.32
N VAL A 177 14.88 -14.59 6.39
CA VAL A 177 15.76 -13.43 6.25
C VAL A 177 15.48 -12.80 4.89
N ALA A 178 15.32 -11.50 4.83
CA ALA A 178 15.06 -10.77 3.60
C ALA A 178 15.88 -9.48 3.55
N GLY A 179 16.09 -8.98 2.35
CA GLY A 179 16.74 -7.68 2.16
C GLY A 179 16.72 -7.25 0.70
N GLY A 180 17.07 -6.00 0.48
CA GLY A 180 17.13 -5.41 -0.84
C GLY A 180 17.38 -3.90 -0.83
N PRO A 181 17.54 -3.31 -2.01
CA PRO A 181 17.72 -1.86 -2.12
C PRO A 181 16.45 -1.06 -1.77
N VAL A 182 15.26 -1.63 -1.97
CA VAL A 182 13.97 -1.03 -1.62
C VAL A 182 13.07 -2.09 -1.03
N GLY A 183 12.41 -1.82 0.11
CA GLY A 183 11.51 -2.76 0.72
C GLY A 183 10.66 -2.16 1.84
N GLU A 184 10.03 -3.03 2.65
CA GLU A 184 9.13 -2.66 3.75
C GLU A 184 9.83 -2.88 5.10
N ALA A 185 9.91 -1.84 5.93
CA ALA A 185 10.36 -1.97 7.30
C ALA A 185 9.36 -2.76 8.15
N THR A 186 9.86 -3.43 9.19
CA THR A 186 9.00 -4.18 10.14
C THR A 186 8.33 -3.24 11.14
N LEU A 187 7.67 -2.20 10.63
CA LEU A 187 7.04 -1.12 11.39
C LEU A 187 5.65 -0.83 10.81
N GLY A 188 4.66 -0.75 11.68
CA GLY A 188 3.29 -0.47 11.29
C GLY A 188 2.45 -1.71 10.97
N PRO A 189 1.14 -1.52 10.76
CA PRO A 189 0.25 -2.53 10.22
C PRO A 189 0.63 -2.84 8.76
N VAL A 190 -0.03 -3.83 8.16
CA VAL A 190 0.05 -4.05 6.70
C VAL A 190 -0.28 -2.75 5.97
N ALA A 191 0.49 -2.37 4.97
CA ALA A 191 0.26 -1.16 4.18
C ALA A 191 -1.18 -1.12 3.59
N PHE A 192 -1.77 0.08 3.55
CA PHE A 192 -3.20 0.24 3.20
C PHE A 192 -3.57 -0.45 1.88
N MET A 193 -2.71 -0.42 0.89
CA MET A 193 -2.93 -1.02 -0.43
C MET A 193 -3.02 -2.56 -0.40
N HIS A 194 -2.48 -3.19 0.64
CA HIS A 194 -2.49 -4.65 0.85
C HIS A 194 -3.47 -5.10 1.95
N ARG A 195 -4.10 -4.16 2.69
CA ARG A 195 -5.14 -4.47 3.66
C ARG A 195 -6.47 -4.72 2.95
N LEU A 196 -7.09 -5.89 3.17
CA LEU A 196 -8.40 -6.20 2.59
C LEU A 196 -9.50 -5.22 3.03
N SER A 197 -9.36 -4.61 4.21
CA SER A 197 -10.28 -3.59 4.72
C SER A 197 -10.18 -2.25 3.96
N ALA A 198 -9.12 -2.01 3.19
CA ALA A 198 -8.84 -0.76 2.51
C ALA A 198 -8.72 -0.89 0.97
N THR A 199 -8.63 -2.10 0.42
CA THR A 199 -8.27 -2.35 -1.00
C THR A 199 -9.19 -1.73 -2.05
N GLU A 200 -10.39 -1.29 -1.66
CA GLU A 200 -11.34 -0.65 -2.57
C GLU A 200 -11.32 0.89 -2.49
N ASN A 201 -10.64 1.45 -1.50
CA ASN A 201 -10.42 2.89 -1.42
C ASN A 201 -9.13 3.25 -2.17
N PRO A 202 -9.19 4.07 -3.24
CA PRO A 202 -7.98 4.43 -4.00
C PRO A 202 -7.01 5.34 -3.23
N PHE A 203 -7.43 5.96 -2.12
CA PHE A 203 -6.64 6.93 -1.39
C PHE A 203 -5.94 6.33 -0.17
N ALA A 204 -4.74 6.83 0.11
CA ALA A 204 -4.02 6.58 1.34
C ALA A 204 -4.87 6.99 2.56
N ALA A 205 -4.53 6.51 3.72
CA ALA A 205 -5.11 7.01 4.96
C ALA A 205 -4.49 8.37 5.31
N LEU A 206 -5.25 9.30 5.90
CA LEU A 206 -4.69 10.57 6.41
C LEU A 206 -3.58 10.33 7.44
N GLY A 207 -3.71 9.25 8.23
CA GLY A 207 -2.69 8.83 9.19
C GLY A 207 -1.54 8.02 8.59
N HIS A 208 -1.39 7.93 7.27
CA HIS A 208 -0.37 7.13 6.58
C HIS A 208 1.05 7.36 7.15
N HIS A 209 1.44 8.61 7.36
CA HIS A 209 2.73 8.98 7.95
C HIS A 209 2.90 8.62 9.44
N THR A 210 1.84 8.18 10.10
CA THR A 210 1.88 7.69 11.49
C THR A 210 1.79 6.17 11.58
N PHE A 211 1.27 5.50 10.54
CA PHE A 211 1.06 4.05 10.56
C PHE A 211 2.03 3.27 9.69
N ASP A 212 1.99 3.51 8.39
CA ASP A 212 2.53 2.60 7.38
C ASP A 212 3.34 3.26 6.25
N SER A 213 3.78 4.53 6.40
CA SER A 213 4.65 5.19 5.42
C SER A 213 5.96 4.42 5.16
N THR A 214 6.44 3.66 6.14
CA THR A 214 7.65 2.84 6.02
C THR A 214 7.45 1.54 5.21
N HIS A 215 6.33 1.40 4.47
CA HIS A 215 6.16 0.31 3.51
C HIS A 215 7.10 0.44 2.29
N ILE A 216 7.68 1.61 2.09
CA ILE A 216 8.77 1.87 1.13
C ILE A 216 9.91 2.52 1.89
N VAL A 217 11.01 1.79 2.07
CA VAL A 217 12.27 2.29 2.63
C VAL A 217 13.43 1.88 1.74
N LYS A 218 14.48 2.70 1.71
CA LYS A 218 15.68 2.44 0.93
C LYS A 218 16.68 1.64 1.77
N GLY A 219 17.29 0.63 1.17
CA GLY A 219 18.24 -0.25 1.86
C GLY A 219 17.65 -0.91 3.09
N ILE A 220 17.34 -2.20 3.02
CA ILE A 220 16.74 -2.94 4.12
C ILE A 220 17.35 -4.33 4.30
N ILE A 221 17.50 -4.72 5.55
CA ILE A 221 17.71 -6.09 5.99
C ILE A 221 16.70 -6.37 7.09
N ALA A 222 15.97 -7.49 6.96
CA ALA A 222 14.94 -7.87 7.91
C ALA A 222 15.00 -9.37 8.23
N THR A 223 14.57 -9.73 9.43
CA THR A 223 14.45 -11.11 9.89
C THR A 223 13.10 -11.32 10.53
N ARG A 224 12.51 -12.50 10.31
CA ARG A 224 11.26 -12.96 10.91
C ARG A 224 11.42 -14.34 11.47
N LEU A 225 10.93 -14.55 12.69
CA LEU A 225 10.81 -15.85 13.37
C LEU A 225 9.31 -16.13 13.58
N ASP A 226 8.82 -17.17 12.92
CA ASP A 226 7.46 -17.70 13.14
C ASP A 226 7.51 -18.84 14.13
N HIS A 227 6.58 -18.86 15.11
CA HIS A 227 6.37 -19.97 16.02
C HIS A 227 4.88 -20.14 16.33
N GLY A 228 4.24 -21.12 15.71
CA GLY A 228 2.79 -21.34 15.84
C GLY A 228 2.00 -20.07 15.46
N PRO A 229 1.17 -19.50 16.37
CA PRO A 229 0.36 -18.33 16.08
C PRO A 229 1.14 -16.99 16.21
N ILE A 230 2.39 -17.02 16.64
CA ILE A 230 3.20 -15.83 16.93
C ILE A 230 4.28 -15.68 15.85
N ALA A 231 4.51 -14.45 15.40
CA ALA A 231 5.70 -14.10 14.65
C ALA A 231 6.34 -12.85 15.23
N ILE A 232 7.68 -12.82 15.24
CA ILE A 232 8.49 -11.69 15.67
C ILE A 232 9.37 -11.28 14.49
N GLU A 233 9.40 -10.00 14.20
CA GLU A 233 10.16 -9.42 13.11
C GLU A 233 11.10 -8.32 13.63
N GLY A 234 12.24 -8.15 12.95
CA GLY A 234 13.14 -7.04 13.17
C GLY A 234 13.77 -6.59 11.86
N SER A 235 14.01 -5.30 11.69
CA SER A 235 14.67 -4.75 10.51
C SER A 235 15.63 -3.62 10.85
N LEU A 236 16.65 -3.49 9.99
CA LEU A 236 17.53 -2.34 9.87
C LEU A 236 17.33 -1.75 8.47
N PHE A 237 17.20 -0.44 8.36
CA PHE A 237 16.90 0.23 7.10
C PHE A 237 17.39 1.68 7.11
N HIS A 238 17.38 2.32 5.93
CA HIS A 238 17.62 3.77 5.84
C HIS A 238 16.35 4.52 6.26
N GLY A 239 16.46 5.43 7.24
CA GLY A 239 15.32 6.09 7.86
C GLY A 239 14.75 7.27 7.10
N GLY A 240 15.52 7.88 6.22
CA GLY A 240 15.06 9.00 5.40
C GLY A 240 13.95 8.58 4.43
N GLU A 241 12.92 9.39 4.30
CA GLU A 241 11.90 9.22 3.27
C GLU A 241 12.53 9.35 1.87
N PRO A 242 11.91 8.75 0.84
CA PRO A 242 12.35 8.90 -0.54
C PRO A 242 12.46 10.38 -0.94
N ASP A 243 13.47 10.70 -1.75
CA ASP A 243 13.65 12.04 -2.29
C ASP A 243 12.61 12.38 -3.39
N GLU A 244 12.74 13.55 -4.02
CA GLU A 244 11.84 13.98 -5.10
C GLU A 244 12.10 13.27 -6.43
N ASP A 245 13.21 12.52 -6.58
CA ASP A 245 13.48 11.67 -7.76
C ASP A 245 12.74 10.35 -7.66
N ARG A 246 11.49 10.36 -8.05
CA ARG A 246 10.59 9.20 -8.02
C ARG A 246 10.98 8.07 -8.98
N TRP A 247 11.97 8.25 -9.84
CA TRP A 247 12.39 7.27 -10.83
C TRP A 247 13.62 6.47 -10.40
N GLY A 248 14.40 7.04 -9.49
CA GLY A 248 15.65 6.46 -9.01
C GLY A 248 15.45 5.42 -7.90
N ILE A 249 16.47 4.57 -7.72
CA ILE A 249 16.66 3.71 -6.54
C ILE A 249 17.97 4.08 -5.82
N SER A 250 18.50 5.28 -6.12
CA SER A 250 19.88 5.65 -5.84
C SER A 250 20.17 5.96 -4.37
N ASP A 251 19.17 6.25 -3.55
CA ASP A 251 19.35 6.65 -2.16
C ASP A 251 19.34 5.48 -1.18
N VAL A 252 20.09 4.42 -1.51
CA VAL A 252 20.41 3.39 -0.53
C VAL A 252 21.40 3.98 0.46
N GLY A 253 20.92 4.64 1.50
CA GLY A 253 21.73 5.25 2.54
C GLY A 253 22.25 4.24 3.56
N ALA A 254 22.84 4.75 4.65
CA ALA A 254 23.23 3.92 5.78
C ALA A 254 22.01 3.27 6.42
N LEU A 255 22.13 2.03 6.92
CA LEU A 255 21.11 1.39 7.73
C LEU A 255 21.12 1.98 9.15
N ASP A 256 20.55 3.15 9.29
CA ASP A 256 20.66 4.00 10.49
C ASP A 256 19.38 4.01 11.36
N SER A 257 18.37 3.27 10.92
CA SER A 257 17.07 3.13 11.55
C SER A 257 16.76 1.67 11.81
N TRP A 258 15.89 1.41 12.77
CA TRP A 258 15.49 0.06 13.13
C TRP A 258 14.03 -0.02 13.53
N ALA A 259 13.46 -1.21 13.37
CA ALA A 259 12.11 -1.49 13.86
C ALA A 259 11.97 -2.94 14.31
N THR A 260 11.00 -3.17 15.19
CA THR A 260 10.54 -4.49 15.60
C THR A 260 9.03 -4.57 15.51
N ARG A 261 8.51 -5.74 15.13
CA ARG A 261 7.07 -5.99 14.98
C ARG A 261 6.73 -7.40 15.48
N VAL A 262 5.62 -7.49 16.20
CA VAL A 262 5.07 -8.75 16.71
C VAL A 262 3.69 -8.95 16.12
N TRP A 263 3.44 -10.17 15.68
CA TRP A 263 2.15 -10.65 15.20
C TRP A 263 1.62 -11.76 16.09
N LEU A 264 0.30 -11.74 16.30
CA LEU A 264 -0.42 -12.84 16.92
C LEU A 264 -1.63 -13.18 16.02
N GLN A 265 -1.65 -14.41 15.50
CA GLN A 265 -2.72 -14.96 14.66
C GLN A 265 -3.29 -16.21 15.31
N PRO A 266 -4.19 -16.08 16.31
CA PRO A 266 -4.71 -17.22 17.07
C PRO A 266 -5.54 -18.17 16.21
N ASP A 267 -6.16 -17.65 15.15
CA ASP A 267 -6.96 -18.40 14.20
C ASP A 267 -6.90 -17.74 12.80
N THR A 268 -7.70 -18.23 11.86
CA THR A 268 -7.77 -17.71 10.48
C THR A 268 -8.48 -16.38 10.35
N HIS A 269 -9.16 -15.90 11.39
CA HIS A 269 -9.98 -14.69 11.36
C HIS A 269 -9.26 -13.49 11.96
N TRP A 270 -8.53 -13.67 13.06
CA TRP A 270 -7.95 -12.59 13.83
C TRP A 270 -6.44 -12.44 13.60
N THR A 271 -6.04 -11.21 13.40
CA THR A 271 -4.61 -10.82 13.36
C THR A 271 -4.42 -9.60 14.24
N PHE A 272 -3.52 -9.72 15.21
CA PHE A 272 -3.07 -8.63 16.08
C PHE A 272 -1.64 -8.26 15.73
N GLN A 273 -1.32 -6.99 15.75
CA GLN A 273 0.02 -6.47 15.48
C GLN A 273 0.36 -5.40 16.50
N ALA A 274 1.62 -5.39 16.94
CA ALA A 274 2.25 -4.26 17.62
C ALA A 274 3.66 -4.06 17.07
N SER A 275 4.09 -2.82 16.93
CA SER A 275 5.45 -2.49 16.48
C SER A 275 5.98 -1.24 17.14
N HIS A 276 7.32 -1.18 17.19
CA HIS A 276 8.06 -0.01 17.64
C HIS A 276 9.32 0.15 16.80
N GLY A 277 9.68 1.40 16.48
CA GLY A 277 10.87 1.67 15.69
C GLY A 277 11.42 3.07 15.92
N PHE A 278 12.67 3.23 15.54
CA PHE A 278 13.40 4.48 15.52
C PHE A 278 13.74 4.81 14.06
N LEU A 279 13.32 6.00 13.62
CA LEU A 279 13.58 6.55 12.31
C LEU A 279 14.50 7.76 12.46
N LYS A 280 15.64 7.70 11.80
CA LYS A 280 16.60 8.79 11.81
C LYS A 280 16.28 9.80 10.73
N LYS A 281 15.88 11.01 11.13
CA LYS A 281 15.56 12.13 10.24
C LYS A 281 14.69 11.71 9.07
N PRO A 282 13.49 11.15 9.33
CA PRO A 282 12.66 10.60 8.26
C PRO A 282 12.18 11.67 7.29
N GLU A 283 11.93 12.88 7.75
CA GLU A 283 11.35 13.95 6.95
C GLU A 283 12.40 15.00 6.54
N ALA A 284 12.38 15.40 5.28
CA ALA A 284 13.37 16.31 4.72
C ALA A 284 13.37 17.70 5.37
N PHE A 285 12.18 18.20 5.75
CA PHE A 285 12.01 19.54 6.31
C PHE A 285 11.79 19.58 7.81
N GLU A 286 11.61 18.45 8.46
CA GLU A 286 11.53 18.39 9.91
C GLU A 286 12.86 17.93 10.50
N PRO A 287 13.49 18.75 11.36
CA PRO A 287 14.71 18.32 12.04
C PRO A 287 14.38 17.23 13.07
N GLY A 288 15.32 16.31 13.25
CA GLY A 288 15.24 15.35 14.33
C GLY A 288 14.82 13.95 13.92
N ASN A 289 14.69 13.10 14.93
CA ASN A 289 14.39 11.70 14.76
C ASN A 289 12.96 11.42 15.25
N VAL A 290 12.39 10.31 14.81
CA VAL A 290 11.05 9.90 15.21
C VAL A 290 11.10 8.50 15.83
N ARG A 291 10.47 8.34 17.00
CA ARG A 291 10.10 7.02 17.54
C ARG A 291 8.65 6.77 17.22
N ARG A 292 8.40 5.71 16.45
CA ARG A 292 7.03 5.34 16.06
C ARG A 292 6.60 4.09 16.79
N THR A 293 5.41 4.14 17.37
CA THR A 293 4.76 2.98 18.00
C THR A 293 3.40 2.78 17.34
N THR A 294 3.09 1.54 16.93
CA THR A 294 1.77 1.22 16.36
C THR A 294 1.20 -0.05 16.96
N ALA A 295 -0.12 -0.13 16.95
CA ALA A 295 -0.86 -1.35 17.23
C ALA A 295 -2.06 -1.46 16.29
N SER A 296 -2.40 -2.67 15.87
CA SER A 296 -3.59 -2.90 15.05
C SER A 296 -4.22 -4.25 15.34
N VAL A 297 -5.51 -4.34 15.04
CA VAL A 297 -6.29 -5.56 15.04
C VAL A 297 -7.06 -5.67 13.74
N SER A 298 -6.99 -6.82 13.08
CA SER A 298 -7.73 -7.13 11.87
C SER A 298 -8.60 -8.36 12.09
N TRP A 299 -9.79 -8.33 11.51
CA TRP A 299 -10.71 -9.46 11.47
C TRP A 299 -11.16 -9.70 10.03
N LEU A 300 -11.13 -10.97 9.62
CA LEU A 300 -11.49 -11.39 8.28
C LEU A 300 -12.41 -12.62 8.34
N THR A 301 -13.47 -12.60 7.55
CA THR A 301 -14.25 -13.79 7.25
C THR A 301 -14.47 -13.90 5.75
N GLU A 302 -14.34 -15.10 5.23
CA GLU A 302 -14.43 -15.38 3.80
C GLU A 302 -15.37 -16.58 3.56
N SER A 303 -16.14 -16.50 2.48
CA SER A 303 -16.99 -17.60 2.01
C SER A 303 -17.13 -17.50 0.49
N GLY A 304 -16.31 -18.26 -0.24
CA GLY A 304 -16.17 -18.17 -1.69
C GLY A 304 -15.73 -16.76 -2.11
N ALA A 305 -16.48 -16.14 -3.03
CA ALA A 305 -16.19 -14.78 -3.51
C ALA A 305 -16.62 -13.66 -2.54
N ARG A 306 -17.20 -13.98 -1.39
CA ARG A 306 -17.69 -13.02 -0.40
C ARG A 306 -16.68 -12.91 0.74
N PHE A 307 -16.46 -11.70 1.22
CA PHE A 307 -15.67 -11.49 2.43
C PHE A 307 -16.16 -10.27 3.22
N THR A 308 -15.83 -10.25 4.50
CA THR A 308 -15.90 -9.06 5.35
C THR A 308 -14.54 -8.91 6.03
N ALA A 309 -13.92 -7.76 5.86
CA ALA A 309 -12.65 -7.41 6.47
C ALA A 309 -12.82 -6.14 7.31
N LEU A 310 -12.32 -6.17 8.52
CA LEU A 310 -12.27 -5.04 9.45
C LEU A 310 -10.84 -4.86 9.91
N THR A 311 -10.37 -3.62 10.02
CA THR A 311 -9.10 -3.30 10.66
C THR A 311 -9.25 -2.04 11.48
N ALA A 312 -8.77 -2.07 12.71
CA ALA A 312 -8.58 -0.88 13.55
C ALA A 312 -7.10 -0.75 13.89
N GLY A 313 -6.60 0.47 13.87
CA GLY A 313 -5.20 0.76 14.16
C GLY A 313 -5.03 2.06 14.93
N TYR A 314 -3.98 2.09 15.72
CA TYR A 314 -3.48 3.24 16.44
C TYR A 314 -1.99 3.39 16.16
N GLY A 315 -1.53 4.63 15.97
CA GLY A 315 -0.13 4.98 15.81
C GLY A 315 0.21 6.24 16.57
N ARG A 316 1.45 6.31 17.03
CA ARG A 316 2.04 7.47 17.71
C ARG A 316 3.44 7.73 17.16
N ASN A 317 3.68 8.96 16.76
CA ASN A 317 5.00 9.51 16.51
C ASN A 317 5.46 10.36 17.69
N ASP A 318 6.61 10.05 18.25
CA ASP A 318 7.35 10.83 19.25
C ASP A 318 8.54 11.46 18.52
N LYS A 319 8.46 12.76 18.25
CA LYS A 319 9.47 13.52 17.52
C LYS A 319 10.44 14.14 18.54
N ASP A 320 11.74 13.93 18.38
CA ASP A 320 12.75 14.40 19.36
C ASP A 320 12.94 15.94 19.35
N HIS A 321 12.33 16.64 18.42
CA HIS A 321 12.32 18.10 18.32
C HIS A 321 10.98 18.75 18.75
N ALA A 322 10.00 17.93 19.15
CA ALA A 322 8.68 18.40 19.59
C ALA A 322 8.41 17.96 21.05
N ASP A 323 7.71 18.80 21.79
CA ASP A 323 7.33 18.49 23.19
C ASP A 323 6.02 17.69 23.28
N SER A 324 5.39 17.40 22.11
CA SER A 324 4.11 16.70 22.03
C SER A 324 4.19 15.50 21.08
N PHE A 325 3.31 14.53 21.29
CA PHE A 325 3.13 13.39 20.40
C PHE A 325 2.16 13.72 19.28
N SER A 326 2.33 13.08 18.12
CA SER A 326 1.31 13.06 17.06
C SER A 326 0.65 11.69 17.06
N ASP A 327 -0.62 11.66 17.33
CA ASP A 327 -1.43 10.44 17.40
C ASP A 327 -2.31 10.31 16.16
N ALA A 328 -2.54 9.07 15.74
CA ALA A 328 -3.50 8.75 14.72
C ALA A 328 -4.24 7.46 15.05
N PHE A 329 -5.51 7.42 14.66
CA PHE A 329 -6.39 6.27 14.82
C PHE A 329 -7.20 6.06 13.54
N PHE A 330 -7.42 4.81 13.14
CA PHE A 330 -8.33 4.47 12.07
C PHE A 330 -9.17 3.23 12.37
N VAL A 331 -10.34 3.16 11.73
CA VAL A 331 -11.15 1.96 11.59
C VAL A 331 -11.58 1.84 10.15
N GLU A 332 -11.25 0.71 9.52
CA GLU A 332 -11.59 0.39 8.14
C GLU A 332 -12.48 -0.84 8.08
N ALA A 333 -13.43 -0.81 7.17
CA ALA A 333 -14.33 -1.93 6.90
C ALA A 333 -14.55 -2.09 5.40
N THR A 334 -14.47 -3.32 4.91
CA THR A 334 -14.88 -3.68 3.55
C THR A 334 -15.72 -4.94 3.59
N ARG A 335 -16.90 -4.90 2.94
CA ARG A 335 -17.75 -6.06 2.73
C ARG A 335 -18.01 -6.27 1.25
N ARG A 336 -17.60 -7.43 0.73
CA ARG A 336 -17.86 -7.87 -0.63
C ARG A 336 -19.00 -8.88 -0.66
N PHE A 337 -20.01 -8.60 -1.47
CA PHE A 337 -21.15 -9.46 -1.75
C PHE A 337 -21.50 -9.39 -3.25
N SER A 338 -20.59 -9.94 -4.06
CA SER A 338 -20.59 -9.85 -5.52
C SER A 338 -22.01 -9.67 -6.15
N PRO A 339 -22.19 -8.71 -7.08
CA PRO A 339 -21.14 -7.89 -7.71
C PRO A 339 -20.80 -6.60 -6.95
N TYR A 340 -21.30 -6.41 -5.73
CA TYR A 340 -21.13 -5.16 -4.99
C TYR A 340 -20.10 -5.29 -3.88
N VAL A 341 -19.44 -4.16 -3.59
CA VAL A 341 -18.59 -3.96 -2.42
C VAL A 341 -18.98 -2.66 -1.75
N ILE A 342 -19.13 -2.69 -0.43
CA ILE A 342 -19.29 -1.49 0.40
C ILE A 342 -18.03 -1.38 1.26
N TYR A 343 -17.50 -0.18 1.40
CA TYR A 343 -16.35 0.08 2.26
C TYR A 343 -16.52 1.39 3.02
N SER A 344 -15.82 1.49 4.13
CA SER A 344 -15.75 2.71 4.94
C SER A 344 -14.41 2.83 5.64
N ARG A 345 -14.00 4.07 5.93
CA ARG A 345 -12.84 4.40 6.76
C ARG A 345 -13.20 5.57 7.66
N PHE A 346 -13.04 5.39 8.96
CA PHE A 346 -13.02 6.47 9.94
C PHE A 346 -11.59 6.71 10.37
N GLU A 347 -11.21 7.97 10.47
CA GLU A 347 -9.87 8.39 10.88
C GLU A 347 -9.96 9.56 11.87
N ALA A 348 -9.06 9.58 12.84
CA ALA A 348 -8.79 10.71 13.70
C ALA A 348 -7.28 10.89 13.76
N VAL A 349 -6.78 11.99 13.23
CA VAL A 349 -5.35 12.21 13.00
C VAL A 349 -4.94 13.57 13.53
N ASP A 350 -3.88 13.61 14.31
CA ASP A 350 -3.25 14.85 14.72
C ASP A 350 -2.46 15.45 13.56
N VAL A 351 -2.78 16.70 13.25
CA VAL A 351 -2.19 17.44 12.13
C VAL A 351 -1.42 18.66 12.64
N GLU A 352 -0.36 18.99 11.96
CA GLU A 352 0.44 20.17 12.22
C GLU A 352 -0.22 21.41 11.61
N THR A 353 -0.98 22.13 12.43
CA THR A 353 -1.76 23.28 12.01
C THR A 353 -0.92 24.35 11.32
N GLU A 354 0.27 24.61 11.83
CA GLU A 354 1.16 25.65 11.30
C GLU A 354 1.71 25.28 9.93
N LEU A 355 2.02 24.01 9.71
CA LEU A 355 2.45 23.49 8.42
C LEU A 355 1.31 23.58 7.40
N LEU A 356 0.11 23.13 7.75
CA LEU A 356 -1.07 23.23 6.91
C LEU A 356 -1.41 24.68 6.54
N LEU A 357 -1.30 25.63 7.47
CA LEU A 357 -1.56 27.05 7.23
C LEU A 357 -0.38 27.77 6.58
N ARG A 358 0.78 27.12 6.45
CA ARG A 358 2.05 27.71 5.96
C ARG A 358 2.44 28.97 6.73
N THR A 359 2.19 28.99 8.05
CA THR A 359 2.50 30.09 8.94
C THR A 359 3.88 29.94 9.60
N LYS A 360 4.48 28.76 9.49
CA LYS A 360 5.81 28.43 10.02
C LYS A 360 6.86 28.49 8.91
N THR A 361 7.96 29.17 9.19
CA THR A 361 9.22 29.02 8.45
C THR A 361 10.06 27.93 9.11
N HIS A 362 10.88 27.20 8.37
CA HIS A 362 11.71 26.08 8.84
C HIS A 362 12.66 26.37 10.03
N THR A 363 12.77 27.62 10.43
CA THR A 363 13.69 28.07 11.50
C THR A 363 12.99 28.27 12.85
N ASP A 364 11.68 28.10 12.91
CA ASP A 364 10.93 28.40 14.13
C ASP A 364 10.72 27.12 14.95
N SER A 365 11.49 26.97 16.03
CA SER A 365 11.44 25.84 16.98
C SER A 365 10.29 25.94 17.98
N GLY A 366 9.29 26.75 17.71
CA GLY A 366 8.09 26.87 18.54
C GLY A 366 7.20 25.64 18.40
N HIS A 367 6.82 25.02 19.52
CA HIS A 367 5.98 23.83 19.55
C HIS A 367 4.51 24.22 19.42
N ALA A 368 3.89 23.91 18.27
CA ALA A 368 2.44 24.00 18.15
C ALA A 368 1.81 22.71 18.72
N GLU A 369 0.83 22.86 19.57
CA GLU A 369 0.00 21.73 19.99
C GLU A 369 -0.69 21.11 18.77
N PRO A 370 -0.63 19.78 18.61
CA PRO A 370 -1.29 19.11 17.50
C PRO A 370 -2.82 19.29 17.60
N ASN A 371 -3.46 19.39 16.46
CA ASN A 371 -4.91 19.51 16.38
C ASN A 371 -5.48 18.30 15.62
N THR A 372 -6.47 17.65 16.20
CA THR A 372 -7.06 16.44 15.64
C THR A 372 -8.10 16.78 14.54
N VAL A 373 -7.88 16.28 13.34
CA VAL A 373 -8.87 16.21 12.25
C VAL A 373 -9.51 14.84 12.29
N ALA A 374 -10.84 14.77 12.15
CA ALA A 374 -11.53 13.50 11.96
C ALA A 374 -12.14 13.45 10.55
N ALA A 375 -12.06 12.28 9.89
CA ALA A 375 -12.62 12.02 8.58
C ALA A 375 -13.45 10.74 8.59
N LEU A 376 -14.57 10.74 7.89
CA LEU A 376 -15.38 9.56 7.62
C LEU A 376 -15.59 9.42 6.12
N THR A 377 -15.03 8.38 5.53
CA THR A 377 -15.24 7.98 4.14
C THR A 377 -16.22 6.81 4.07
N VAL A 378 -17.21 6.90 3.21
CA VAL A 378 -18.12 5.80 2.88
C VAL A 378 -18.21 5.65 1.38
N GLY A 379 -17.99 4.46 0.88
CA GLY A 379 -17.92 4.16 -0.54
C GLY A 379 -18.63 2.88 -0.94
N VAL A 380 -18.95 2.81 -2.22
CA VAL A 380 -19.54 1.63 -2.88
C VAL A 380 -18.81 1.39 -4.19
N MET A 381 -18.61 0.14 -4.52
CA MET A 381 -18.09 -0.29 -5.81
C MET A 381 -18.92 -1.43 -6.37
N ARG A 382 -19.04 -1.49 -7.69
CA ARG A 382 -19.65 -2.59 -8.43
C ARG A 382 -18.65 -3.21 -9.38
N ASP A 383 -18.49 -4.52 -9.29
CA ASP A 383 -17.75 -5.28 -10.30
C ASP A 383 -18.53 -5.26 -11.62
N LEU A 384 -17.81 -5.00 -12.70
CA LEU A 384 -18.30 -5.02 -14.07
C LEU A 384 -17.89 -6.34 -14.77
N PRO A 385 -18.43 -6.66 -15.95
CA PRO A 385 -17.92 -7.76 -16.75
C PRO A 385 -16.41 -7.63 -16.95
N GLN A 386 -15.71 -8.76 -16.88
CA GLN A 386 -14.26 -8.79 -17.04
C GLN A 386 -13.84 -8.24 -18.40
N LEU A 387 -12.76 -7.49 -18.43
CA LEU A 387 -12.09 -7.07 -19.65
C LEU A 387 -10.95 -8.08 -19.96
N GLY A 388 -11.25 -9.07 -20.80
CA GLY A 388 -10.36 -10.20 -20.99
C GLY A 388 -10.20 -11.01 -19.71
N ARG A 389 -9.01 -11.01 -19.12
CA ARG A 389 -8.73 -11.65 -17.82
C ARG A 389 -8.76 -10.67 -16.65
N PHE A 390 -8.86 -9.37 -16.91
CA PHE A 390 -8.80 -8.34 -15.87
C PHE A 390 -10.17 -8.15 -15.21
N GLU A 391 -10.15 -7.98 -13.89
CA GLU A 391 -11.30 -7.57 -13.11
C GLU A 391 -11.49 -6.06 -13.26
N LEU A 392 -12.65 -5.68 -13.78
CA LEU A 392 -13.07 -4.29 -13.93
C LEU A 392 -14.11 -3.94 -12.87
N GLY A 393 -14.09 -2.72 -12.36
CA GLY A 393 -15.10 -2.20 -11.45
C GLY A 393 -15.28 -0.70 -11.57
N ILE A 394 -16.44 -0.23 -11.15
CA ILE A 394 -16.76 1.19 -11.01
C ILE A 394 -17.18 1.48 -9.59
N GLY A 395 -16.69 2.54 -9.01
CA GLY A 395 -16.96 2.91 -7.63
C GLY A 395 -16.96 4.40 -7.40
N GLY A 396 -17.31 4.77 -6.19
CA GLY A 396 -17.20 6.13 -5.70
C GLY A 396 -17.44 6.19 -4.20
N ASP A 397 -16.97 7.26 -3.59
CA ASP A 397 -17.12 7.53 -2.18
C ASP A 397 -17.30 9.02 -1.88
N VAL A 398 -17.75 9.27 -0.67
CA VAL A 398 -17.85 10.60 -0.06
C VAL A 398 -17.09 10.58 1.25
N THR A 399 -16.27 11.62 1.46
CA THR A 399 -15.55 11.87 2.71
C THR A 399 -16.04 13.16 3.36
N VAL A 400 -16.43 13.07 4.63
CA VAL A 400 -16.83 14.22 5.46
C VAL A 400 -15.79 14.41 6.55
N HIS A 401 -15.34 15.64 6.73
CA HIS A 401 -14.35 15.97 7.76
C HIS A 401 -14.96 16.80 8.90
N LYS A 402 -14.45 16.56 10.11
CA LYS A 402 -14.61 17.41 11.27
C LYS A 402 -13.29 18.15 11.50
N VAL A 403 -13.35 19.47 11.48
CA VAL A 403 -12.17 20.34 11.47
C VAL A 403 -12.04 21.04 12.85
N PRO A 404 -10.86 21.08 13.46
CA PRO A 404 -10.62 21.85 14.68
C PRO A 404 -10.77 23.36 14.42
N ALA A 405 -11.09 24.12 15.47
CA ALA A 405 -11.43 25.53 15.37
C ALA A 405 -10.37 26.37 14.64
N GLN A 406 -9.12 26.06 14.86
CA GLN A 406 -7.95 26.75 14.28
C GLN A 406 -7.89 26.65 12.74
N LEU A 407 -8.43 25.57 12.18
CA LEU A 407 -8.41 25.31 10.74
C LEU A 407 -9.72 25.68 10.03
N VAL A 408 -10.79 26.04 10.77
CA VAL A 408 -12.12 26.33 10.19
C VAL A 408 -12.08 27.48 9.19
N THR A 409 -11.29 28.51 9.43
CA THR A 409 -11.18 29.65 8.48
C THR A 409 -10.59 29.23 7.15
N ALA A 410 -9.65 28.28 7.13
CA ALA A 410 -8.96 27.82 5.94
C ALA A 410 -9.71 26.72 5.18
N TYR A 411 -10.47 25.85 5.89
CA TYR A 411 -11.07 24.64 5.30
C TYR A 411 -12.60 24.61 5.35
N GLY A 412 -13.21 25.51 6.14
CA GLY A 412 -14.62 25.39 6.52
C GLY A 412 -14.83 24.46 7.71
N SER A 413 -16.03 24.48 8.28
CA SER A 413 -16.34 23.70 9.49
C SER A 413 -16.57 22.19 9.19
N ARG A 414 -17.04 21.86 8.00
CA ARG A 414 -17.37 20.49 7.57
C ARG A 414 -17.11 20.32 6.08
N PRO A 415 -15.84 20.29 5.66
CA PRO A 415 -15.52 20.06 4.26
C PRO A 415 -15.97 18.66 3.82
N VAL A 416 -16.50 18.59 2.60
CA VAL A 416 -16.98 17.35 1.97
C VAL A 416 -16.26 17.16 0.66
N SER A 417 -15.62 16.02 0.51
CA SER A 417 -14.93 15.58 -0.71
C SER A 417 -15.62 14.37 -1.30
N PHE A 418 -15.45 14.11 -2.60
CA PHE A 418 -15.95 12.87 -3.21
C PHE A 418 -15.03 12.40 -4.34
N LYS A 419 -15.10 11.11 -4.61
CA LYS A 419 -14.38 10.46 -5.71
C LYS A 419 -15.33 9.58 -6.52
N ILE A 420 -15.07 9.49 -7.82
CA ILE A 420 -15.66 8.47 -8.72
C ILE A 420 -14.49 7.82 -9.45
N PHE A 421 -14.45 6.50 -9.50
CA PHE A 421 -13.30 5.82 -10.07
C PHE A 421 -13.67 4.55 -10.85
N LEU A 422 -12.83 4.24 -11.82
CA LEU A 422 -12.72 2.91 -12.42
C LEU A 422 -11.56 2.18 -11.79
N ARG A 423 -11.75 0.90 -11.50
CA ARG A 423 -10.72 0.00 -10.98
C ARG A 423 -10.44 -1.11 -11.97
N LEU A 424 -9.17 -1.34 -12.27
CA LEU A 424 -8.68 -2.47 -13.04
C LEU A 424 -7.67 -3.26 -12.21
N ARG A 425 -7.86 -4.58 -12.10
CA ARG A 425 -6.93 -5.48 -11.40
C ARG A 425 -6.49 -6.62 -12.32
N PRO A 426 -5.25 -7.13 -12.18
CA PRO A 426 -4.86 -8.36 -12.84
C PRO A 426 -5.73 -9.54 -12.35
N PRO A 427 -5.83 -10.62 -13.14
CA PRO A 427 -6.55 -11.82 -12.71
C PRO A 427 -5.87 -12.42 -11.48
N ILE A 428 -6.66 -13.14 -10.68
CA ILE A 428 -6.12 -13.95 -9.59
C ILE A 428 -5.18 -14.99 -10.18
N SER A 429 -3.92 -15.04 -9.71
CA SER A 429 -2.95 -16.06 -10.11
C SER A 429 -3.29 -17.42 -9.51
N SER A 430 -2.61 -18.48 -9.95
CA SER A 430 -2.74 -19.84 -9.37
C SER A 430 -2.41 -19.89 -7.88
N MET A 431 -1.63 -18.93 -7.39
CA MET A 431 -1.29 -18.78 -5.96
C MET A 431 -2.22 -17.81 -5.21
N GLY A 432 -3.30 -17.36 -5.85
CA GLY A 432 -4.22 -16.38 -5.29
C GLY A 432 -3.73 -14.95 -5.42
N ARG A 433 -4.27 -14.07 -4.59
CA ARG A 433 -3.93 -12.65 -4.49
C ARG A 433 -3.28 -12.42 -3.13
N MET A 434 -2.29 -11.51 -3.06
CA MET A 434 -1.71 -11.17 -1.77
C MET A 434 -2.77 -10.48 -0.91
N ARG A 435 -3.09 -11.08 0.22
CA ARG A 435 -4.10 -10.58 1.16
C ARG A 435 -3.43 -10.36 2.50
N ASN A 436 -3.53 -9.15 3.04
CA ASN A 436 -2.91 -8.77 4.30
C ASN A 436 -1.42 -9.16 4.39
N GLY A 437 -0.72 -9.13 3.24
CA GLY A 437 0.66 -9.58 3.13
C GLY A 437 1.66 -8.48 3.45
N THR A 438 2.74 -8.85 4.10
CA THR A 438 3.94 -8.02 4.28
C THR A 438 5.11 -8.63 3.53
N MET A 439 6.19 -7.84 3.37
CA MET A 439 7.44 -8.31 2.74
C MET A 439 7.95 -9.62 3.34
N MET A 440 7.76 -9.80 4.65
CA MET A 440 8.32 -10.93 5.38
C MET A 440 7.43 -12.17 5.42
N GLN A 441 6.16 -12.07 5.00
CA GLN A 441 5.28 -13.23 5.01
C GLN A 441 5.66 -14.22 3.91
N PRO A 442 5.85 -15.52 4.24
CA PRO A 442 6.02 -16.55 3.23
C PRO A 442 4.75 -16.67 2.38
N MET A 443 4.89 -17.02 1.10
CA MET A 443 3.76 -17.38 0.27
C MET A 443 3.15 -18.67 0.82
N ARG A 444 1.93 -18.59 1.35
CA ARG A 444 1.17 -19.76 1.79
C ARG A 444 0.28 -20.23 0.65
N GLU A 445 0.31 -21.53 0.36
CA GLU A 445 -0.73 -22.14 -0.48
C GLU A 445 -2.07 -22.02 0.26
N HIS A 446 -3.10 -21.60 -0.44
CA HIS A 446 -4.46 -21.73 0.08
C HIS A 446 -4.79 -23.23 0.19
N GLN A 447 -4.84 -23.72 1.42
CA GLN A 447 -5.43 -25.02 1.72
C GLN A 447 -6.94 -24.96 1.61
#